data_f26075ffd264ec2cfe795c2c7fec8622
#
_entry.id   f26075ffd264ec2cfe795c2c7fec8622
#
_cell.length_a   1.000
_cell.length_b   1.000
_cell.length_c   1.000
_cell.angle_alpha   90.00
_cell.angle_beta   90.00
_cell.angle_gamma   90.00
#
_symmetry.space_group_name_H-M   'P 1'
#
loop_
_entity.id
_entity.type
_entity.pdbx_description
1 polymer ?
#
loop_
_entity_poly.entity_id
_entity_poly.type
_entity_poly.pdbx_seq_one_letter_code
_entity_poly.pdbx_strand_id
1 'polypeptide(L)'
;MLKNIVMALTLAMVVLVGSATVFAADVPAPDPTGATIGTAADVVNATSGAPTEVDMEKYKDSEPLATKLADVIGHNRISINLVWTLICGFLVMFMQLGFAMAETGFTRAKNAGHTMGMNMMVYGIGMLGFWLTGFALQMGGSGGAAALGGGTLLNQEFTITLFGKDFGIFGMKGFLLGEDVYDTTVLTMFLFQMVFMDTTATIPTGAMAERWTFKNFVIYGFFISMFVYPLYANWVWGAGWLSTLGSNFGLGHGVLDFAGSSVVHMTGGVAALAGAMILGPRLGKFRADGTANALPGHHIPMALAGCLVLAFGWFGFNAGSTLAGGDMRISVVAVNTMLASAGGAMSAMMYMWLRYGKPDISMAANGMLAGLVAITAPCGFVNPMASVLIGVIAGVLLCVSVLFVENTLKLDDPVGAISVHGVNGAWGMVALGLFADGTYGDKLNGVEGTVKGLFYGDPSQLVAQLIAVAVNIVFVFVVMYVFFKVSNKIAPMRVPAEVEQEGLDMAEVAVIGYPEFSINKTHR
;
A
#
# COMPACT_ATOMS: atom_id res chain seq x y z
N MET A 1 30.95 2.88 13.02
CA MET A 1 30.23 2.59 11.79
C MET A 1 28.79 3.11 11.84
N LEU A 2 27.98 2.76 12.84
CA LEU A 2 26.61 3.30 13.01
C LEU A 2 26.57 4.83 13.11
N LYS A 3 27.48 5.46 13.87
CA LYS A 3 27.66 6.92 13.93
C LYS A 3 27.88 7.57 12.55
N ASN A 4 28.64 6.94 11.67
CA ASN A 4 28.92 7.48 10.34
C ASN A 4 27.75 7.34 9.38
N ILE A 5 26.91 6.30 9.56
CA ILE A 5 25.68 6.09 8.76
C ILE A 5 24.61 7.08 9.21
N VAL A 6 24.41 7.23 10.52
CA VAL A 6 23.49 8.24 11.08
C VAL A 6 23.94 9.66 10.66
N MET A 7 25.23 9.94 10.71
CA MET A 7 25.79 11.22 10.30
C MET A 7 25.65 11.47 8.78
N ALA A 8 25.81 10.43 7.93
CA ALA A 8 25.61 10.54 6.50
C ALA A 8 24.11 10.74 6.13
N LEU A 9 23.21 10.06 6.84
CA LEU A 9 21.75 10.24 6.69
C LEU A 9 21.33 11.63 7.21
N THR A 10 21.91 12.10 8.32
CA THR A 10 21.64 13.43 8.87
C THR A 10 22.21 14.53 7.95
N LEU A 11 23.39 14.31 7.35
CA LEU A 11 23.99 15.25 6.40
C LEU A 11 23.20 15.31 5.07
N ALA A 12 22.71 14.17 4.58
CA ALA A 12 21.80 14.12 3.43
C ALA A 12 20.48 14.84 3.73
N MET A 13 19.95 14.73 4.96
CA MET A 13 18.81 15.52 5.42
C MET A 13 19.07 17.03 5.42
N VAL A 14 20.21 17.46 5.97
CA VAL A 14 20.56 18.89 6.07
C VAL A 14 20.78 19.52 4.69
N VAL A 15 21.29 18.76 3.73
CA VAL A 15 21.48 19.23 2.34
C VAL A 15 20.13 19.33 1.59
N LEU A 16 19.14 18.49 1.90
CA LEU A 16 17.79 18.55 1.30
C LEU A 16 16.93 19.69 1.86
N VAL A 17 17.18 20.15 3.08
CA VAL A 17 16.42 21.24 3.73
C VAL A 17 16.97 22.63 3.38
N GLY A 18 18.14 22.72 2.76
CA GLY A 18 18.93 23.96 2.66
C GLY A 18 18.70 24.89 1.47
N SER A 19 17.80 24.63 0.52
CA SER A 19 17.61 25.55 -0.62
C SER A 19 16.33 25.36 -1.42
N ALA A 20 15.29 26.10 -1.07
CA ALA A 20 14.26 26.53 -2.03
C ALA A 20 13.48 27.72 -1.47
N THR A 21 13.86 28.91 -1.81
CA THR A 21 12.94 30.06 -1.78
C THR A 21 12.10 30.03 -3.05
N VAL A 22 10.91 29.50 -2.97
CA VAL A 22 9.88 29.63 -3.99
C VAL A 22 8.89 30.69 -3.51
N PHE A 23 8.56 31.64 -4.36
CA PHE A 23 7.56 32.69 -4.11
C PHE A 23 6.23 32.03 -3.75
N ALA A 24 5.80 32.19 -2.50
CA ALA A 24 4.51 31.69 -2.03
C ALA A 24 3.41 32.62 -2.53
N ALA A 25 2.46 32.08 -3.30
CA ALA A 25 1.09 32.60 -3.29
C ALA A 25 0.58 32.52 -1.83
N ASP A 26 -0.37 33.40 -1.43
CA ASP A 26 -0.95 33.40 -0.09
C ASP A 26 -1.48 32.00 0.26
N VAL A 27 -0.68 31.22 0.96
CA VAL A 27 -1.07 29.89 1.45
C VAL A 27 -1.77 30.11 2.79
N PRO A 28 -3.00 29.58 2.99
CA PRO A 28 -3.67 29.68 4.28
C PRO A 28 -2.76 29.19 5.41
N ALA A 29 -2.83 29.82 6.57
CA ALA A 29 -2.10 29.34 7.75
C ALA A 29 -2.64 27.96 8.16
N PRO A 30 -1.78 27.03 8.62
CA PRO A 30 -2.22 25.74 9.14
C PRO A 30 -3.21 25.88 10.28
N ASP A 31 -4.26 25.04 10.30
CA ASP A 31 -5.26 25.00 11.38
C ASP A 31 -5.21 23.67 12.12
N PRO A 32 -4.40 23.56 13.19
CA PRO A 32 -4.28 22.33 13.96
C PRO A 32 -5.53 21.99 14.78
N THR A 33 -6.46 22.94 14.93
CA THR A 33 -7.74 22.73 15.64
C THR A 33 -8.87 22.32 14.72
N GLY A 34 -8.75 22.60 13.43
CA GLY A 34 -9.81 22.38 12.43
C GLY A 34 -10.98 23.37 12.54
N ALA A 35 -10.89 24.41 13.35
CA ALA A 35 -12.00 25.33 13.61
C ALA A 35 -12.44 26.15 12.37
N THR A 36 -11.53 26.36 11.44
CA THR A 36 -11.77 27.13 10.20
C THR A 36 -11.87 26.27 8.96
N ILE A 37 -11.73 24.95 9.08
CA ILE A 37 -11.76 24.01 7.96
C ILE A 37 -13.19 23.68 7.57
N GLY A 38 -13.47 23.74 6.25
CA GLY A 38 -14.77 23.50 5.68
C GLY A 38 -15.63 24.77 5.66
N THR A 39 -15.90 25.22 4.46
CA THR A 39 -16.62 26.48 4.17
C THR A 39 -17.73 26.26 3.15
N ALA A 40 -18.45 27.29 2.81
CA ALA A 40 -19.44 27.28 1.73
C ALA A 40 -18.84 26.80 0.39
N ALA A 41 -17.54 27.01 0.15
CA ALA A 41 -16.86 26.51 -1.05
C ALA A 41 -16.88 24.98 -1.15
N ASP A 42 -16.88 24.28 -0.01
CA ASP A 42 -16.88 22.81 0.03
C ASP A 42 -18.25 22.19 -0.30
N VAL A 43 -19.31 22.99 -0.40
CA VAL A 43 -20.64 22.53 -0.82
C VAL A 43 -20.98 22.94 -2.25
N VAL A 44 -20.25 23.88 -2.83
CA VAL A 44 -20.44 24.32 -4.22
C VAL A 44 -20.16 23.16 -5.18
N ASN A 45 -21.10 22.88 -6.08
CA ASN A 45 -21.02 21.78 -7.05
C ASN A 45 -20.77 20.39 -6.43
N ALA A 46 -20.99 20.23 -5.13
CA ALA A 46 -20.65 19.00 -4.40
C ALA A 46 -21.52 17.79 -4.78
N THR A 47 -22.79 18.03 -5.11
CA THR A 47 -23.77 17.02 -5.53
C THR A 47 -24.73 17.60 -6.54
N SER A 48 -25.53 16.75 -7.20
CA SER A 48 -26.64 17.22 -8.05
C SER A 48 -27.61 18.09 -7.22
N GLY A 49 -27.88 19.31 -7.70
CA GLY A 49 -28.72 20.29 -7.00
C GLY A 49 -28.01 21.09 -5.89
N ALA A 50 -26.69 20.91 -5.71
CA ALA A 50 -25.89 21.76 -4.84
C ALA A 50 -25.83 23.20 -5.41
N PRO A 51 -25.59 24.23 -4.55
CA PRO A 51 -25.33 25.59 -5.01
C PRO A 51 -24.15 25.63 -5.99
N THR A 52 -24.27 26.49 -6.99
CA THR A 52 -23.17 26.81 -7.90
C THR A 52 -22.40 28.04 -7.42
N GLU A 53 -21.22 28.30 -7.98
CA GLU A 53 -20.45 29.51 -7.70
C GLU A 53 -21.28 30.78 -8.03
N VAL A 54 -22.07 30.72 -9.11
CA VAL A 54 -22.98 31.81 -9.52
C VAL A 54 -24.07 32.03 -8.48
N ASP A 55 -24.63 30.97 -7.91
CA ASP A 55 -25.64 31.10 -6.84
C ASP A 55 -25.03 31.73 -5.59
N MET A 56 -23.85 31.30 -5.20
CA MET A 56 -23.15 31.83 -4.02
C MET A 56 -22.85 33.32 -4.18
N GLU A 57 -22.32 33.74 -5.32
CA GLU A 57 -22.02 35.15 -5.59
C GLU A 57 -23.30 35.99 -5.63
N LYS A 58 -24.38 35.49 -6.26
CA LYS A 58 -25.65 36.17 -6.36
C LYS A 58 -26.35 36.43 -5.02
N TYR A 59 -26.25 35.45 -4.09
CA TYR A 59 -27.00 35.52 -2.83
C TYR A 59 -26.16 35.93 -1.63
N LYS A 60 -24.83 36.06 -1.77
CA LYS A 60 -23.88 36.38 -0.71
C LYS A 60 -24.30 37.60 0.14
N ASP A 61 -24.70 38.70 -0.50
CA ASP A 61 -25.06 39.95 0.18
C ASP A 61 -26.54 40.04 0.53
N SER A 62 -27.42 39.39 -0.26
CA SER A 62 -28.85 39.41 -0.04
C SER A 62 -29.35 38.40 0.98
N GLU A 63 -28.64 37.30 1.17
CA GLU A 63 -29.00 36.20 2.08
C GLU A 63 -27.85 35.79 3.01
N PRO A 64 -27.38 36.67 3.91
CA PRO A 64 -26.20 36.39 4.75
C PRO A 64 -26.40 35.19 5.69
N LEU A 65 -27.62 34.86 6.08
CA LEU A 65 -27.93 33.68 6.89
C LEU A 65 -27.70 32.38 6.07
N ALA A 66 -28.12 32.39 4.80
CA ALA A 66 -27.91 31.23 3.90
C ALA A 66 -26.42 30.97 3.69
N THR A 67 -25.61 32.02 3.55
CA THR A 67 -24.13 31.88 3.46
C THR A 67 -23.53 31.27 4.72
N LYS A 68 -23.93 31.72 5.89
CA LYS A 68 -23.47 31.14 7.18
C LYS A 68 -23.89 29.66 7.34
N LEU A 69 -25.10 29.31 6.89
CA LEU A 69 -25.55 27.93 6.92
C LEU A 69 -24.75 27.07 5.91
N ALA A 70 -24.37 27.60 4.76
CA ALA A 70 -23.51 26.92 3.80
C ALA A 70 -22.12 26.65 4.39
N ASP A 71 -21.54 27.59 5.15
CA ASP A 71 -20.27 27.37 5.88
C ASP A 71 -20.40 26.22 6.90
N VAL A 72 -21.47 26.19 7.69
CA VAL A 72 -21.72 25.10 8.65
C VAL A 72 -21.89 23.75 7.93
N ILE A 73 -22.57 23.72 6.79
CA ILE A 73 -22.73 22.51 5.98
C ILE A 73 -21.37 22.06 5.43
N GLY A 74 -20.56 22.98 4.92
CA GLY A 74 -19.20 22.71 4.45
C GLY A 74 -18.32 22.11 5.55
N HIS A 75 -18.31 22.72 6.73
CA HIS A 75 -17.59 22.21 7.89
C HIS A 75 -18.06 20.80 8.28
N ASN A 76 -19.36 20.55 8.34
CA ASN A 76 -19.90 19.22 8.64
C ASN A 76 -19.51 18.18 7.59
N ARG A 77 -19.53 18.54 6.30
CA ARG A 77 -19.11 17.67 5.21
C ARG A 77 -17.65 17.23 5.39
N ILE A 78 -16.76 18.19 5.61
CA ILE A 78 -15.35 17.88 5.84
C ILE A 78 -15.15 17.06 7.12
N SER A 79 -15.84 17.38 8.20
CA SER A 79 -15.79 16.60 9.45
C SER A 79 -16.17 15.13 9.24
N ILE A 80 -17.22 14.85 8.46
CA ILE A 80 -17.63 13.49 8.09
C ILE A 80 -16.53 12.78 7.30
N ASN A 81 -15.90 13.47 6.35
CA ASN A 81 -14.81 12.92 5.54
C ASN A 81 -13.57 12.61 6.40
N LEU A 82 -13.21 13.51 7.34
CA LEU A 82 -12.11 13.29 8.28
C LEU A 82 -12.38 12.07 9.17
N VAL A 83 -13.56 11.98 9.77
CA VAL A 83 -13.96 10.83 10.62
C VAL A 83 -13.92 9.52 9.83
N TRP A 84 -14.46 9.50 8.60
CA TRP A 84 -14.41 8.35 7.72
C TRP A 84 -12.97 7.91 7.44
N THR A 85 -12.13 8.84 7.04
CA THR A 85 -10.73 8.58 6.70
C THR A 85 -9.94 8.06 7.90
N LEU A 86 -10.14 8.62 9.09
CA LEU A 86 -9.50 8.16 10.31
C LEU A 86 -9.96 6.75 10.70
N ILE A 87 -11.27 6.47 10.70
CA ILE A 87 -11.80 5.13 11.00
C ILE A 87 -11.24 4.11 10.00
N CYS A 88 -11.20 4.45 8.71
CA CYS A 88 -10.62 3.60 7.68
C CYS A 88 -9.12 3.39 7.89
N GLY A 89 -8.39 4.43 8.28
CA GLY A 89 -6.98 4.31 8.67
C GLY A 89 -6.78 3.35 9.86
N PHE A 90 -7.67 3.39 10.87
CA PHE A 90 -7.64 2.45 12.01
C PHE A 90 -7.91 1.01 11.56
N LEU A 91 -8.83 0.79 10.62
CA LEU A 91 -9.08 -0.53 10.03
C LEU A 91 -7.86 -1.07 9.28
N VAL A 92 -7.17 -0.22 8.53
CA VAL A 92 -5.94 -0.61 7.82
C VAL A 92 -4.81 -0.88 8.80
N MET A 93 -4.65 -0.06 9.85
CA MET A 93 -3.68 -0.35 10.93
C MET A 93 -3.97 -1.71 11.58
N PHE A 94 -5.23 -2.06 11.79
CA PHE A 94 -5.63 -3.35 12.34
C PHE A 94 -5.28 -4.53 11.42
N MET A 95 -5.08 -4.31 10.09
CA MET A 95 -4.56 -5.33 9.18
C MET A 95 -3.16 -5.81 9.57
N GLN A 96 -2.38 -5.04 10.33
CA GLN A 96 -1.07 -5.49 10.82
C GLN A 96 -1.20 -6.72 11.74
N LEU A 97 -2.28 -6.80 12.55
CA LEU A 97 -2.61 -8.03 13.29
C LEU A 97 -2.93 -9.19 12.31
N GLY A 98 -3.64 -8.90 11.23
CA GLY A 98 -3.95 -9.90 10.20
C GLY A 98 -2.71 -10.48 9.54
N PHE A 99 -1.75 -9.64 9.14
CA PHE A 99 -0.45 -10.07 8.61
C PHE A 99 0.32 -10.89 9.65
N ALA A 100 0.43 -10.40 10.88
CA ALA A 100 1.10 -11.08 11.96
C ALA A 100 0.56 -12.51 12.18
N MET A 101 -0.76 -12.68 12.19
CA MET A 101 -1.42 -13.99 12.35
C MET A 101 -1.25 -14.87 11.11
N ALA A 102 -1.44 -14.33 9.91
CA ALA A 102 -1.33 -15.09 8.67
C ALA A 102 0.09 -15.61 8.46
N GLU A 103 1.09 -14.74 8.53
CA GLU A 103 2.49 -15.12 8.33
C GLU A 103 2.98 -16.07 9.41
N THR A 104 2.67 -15.82 10.69
CA THR A 104 3.05 -16.70 11.78
C THR A 104 2.42 -18.07 11.63
N GLY A 105 1.14 -18.14 11.26
CA GLY A 105 0.42 -19.40 11.07
C GLY A 105 0.95 -20.22 9.89
N PHE A 106 1.39 -19.57 8.80
CA PHE A 106 1.98 -20.22 7.63
C PHE A 106 3.47 -20.57 7.79
N THR A 107 4.14 -20.12 8.84
CA THR A 107 5.53 -20.45 9.15
C THR A 107 5.65 -21.53 10.23
N ARG A 108 6.88 -22.02 10.52
CA ARG A 108 7.10 -23.08 11.50
C ARG A 108 7.12 -22.54 12.92
N ALA A 109 6.60 -23.31 13.88
CA ALA A 109 6.42 -22.94 15.29
C ALA A 109 7.69 -22.39 15.98
N LYS A 110 8.87 -22.89 15.61
CA LYS A 110 10.15 -22.48 16.16
C LYS A 110 10.57 -21.03 15.82
N ASN A 111 9.82 -20.38 14.94
CA ASN A 111 10.04 -19.00 14.50
C ASN A 111 8.80 -18.11 14.76
N ALA A 112 7.84 -18.58 15.56
CA ALA A 112 6.56 -17.89 15.75
C ALA A 112 6.75 -16.53 16.43
N GLY A 113 7.57 -16.45 17.47
CA GLY A 113 7.90 -15.20 18.16
C GLY A 113 8.62 -14.21 17.25
N HIS A 114 9.57 -14.69 16.46
CA HIS A 114 10.32 -13.86 15.51
C HIS A 114 9.42 -13.31 14.39
N THR A 115 8.61 -14.17 13.75
CA THR A 115 7.72 -13.75 12.66
C THR A 115 6.68 -12.75 13.15
N MET A 116 6.01 -13.04 14.29
CA MET A 116 5.07 -12.14 14.94
C MET A 116 5.74 -10.81 15.32
N GLY A 117 6.97 -10.87 15.85
CA GLY A 117 7.77 -9.72 16.25
C GLY A 117 8.15 -8.83 15.08
N MET A 118 8.53 -9.38 13.92
CA MET A 118 8.78 -8.57 12.71
C MET A 118 7.51 -7.80 12.30
N ASN A 119 6.38 -8.47 12.20
CA ASN A 119 5.12 -7.83 11.83
C ASN A 119 4.70 -6.74 12.84
N MET A 120 4.87 -6.98 14.14
CA MET A 120 4.61 -5.95 15.16
C MET A 120 5.54 -4.75 15.01
N MET A 121 6.83 -4.99 14.73
CA MET A 121 7.82 -3.91 14.66
C MET A 121 7.83 -3.15 13.34
N VAL A 122 7.26 -3.68 12.26
CA VAL A 122 6.99 -2.90 11.04
C VAL A 122 6.20 -1.64 11.40
N TYR A 123 5.14 -1.78 12.21
CA TYR A 123 4.35 -0.66 12.70
C TYR A 123 5.21 0.46 13.30
N GLY A 124 6.07 0.13 14.27
CA GLY A 124 6.91 1.14 14.92
C GLY A 124 8.00 1.74 14.02
N ILE A 125 8.69 0.87 13.28
CA ILE A 125 9.80 1.25 12.40
C ILE A 125 9.27 2.01 11.19
N GLY A 126 8.21 1.50 10.57
CA GLY A 126 7.59 2.08 9.40
C GLY A 126 7.00 3.46 9.70
N MET A 127 6.22 3.57 10.77
CA MET A 127 5.63 4.84 11.20
C MET A 127 6.70 5.92 11.41
N LEU A 128 7.78 5.62 12.15
CA LEU A 128 8.85 6.58 12.40
C LEU A 128 9.60 6.93 11.11
N GLY A 129 9.91 5.97 10.24
CA GLY A 129 10.55 6.25 8.96
C GLY A 129 9.67 7.10 8.04
N PHE A 130 8.39 6.81 7.98
CA PHE A 130 7.44 7.57 7.17
C PHE A 130 7.25 9.00 7.70
N TRP A 131 7.20 9.18 9.04
CA TRP A 131 7.17 10.50 9.67
C TRP A 131 8.45 11.31 9.41
N LEU A 132 9.63 10.67 9.47
CA LEU A 132 10.90 11.35 9.26
C LEU A 132 11.00 11.98 7.85
N THR A 133 10.70 11.20 6.81
CA THR A 133 10.88 11.64 5.42
C THR A 133 9.78 11.16 4.48
N GLY A 134 9.23 9.96 4.72
CA GLY A 134 8.37 9.29 3.75
C GLY A 134 7.15 10.10 3.36
N PHE A 135 6.44 10.69 4.33
CA PHE A 135 5.26 11.49 4.04
C PHE A 135 5.57 12.71 3.17
N ALA A 136 6.63 13.43 3.47
CA ALA A 136 7.05 14.58 2.69
C ALA A 136 7.40 14.19 1.25
N LEU A 137 8.20 13.12 1.09
CA LEU A 137 8.56 12.62 -0.25
C LEU A 137 7.35 12.16 -1.05
N GLN A 138 6.35 11.55 -0.39
CA GLN A 138 5.15 11.07 -1.05
C GLN A 138 4.17 12.20 -1.39
N MET A 139 3.79 13.03 -0.40
CA MET A 139 2.63 13.90 -0.48
C MET A 139 2.98 15.39 -0.53
N GLY A 140 4.25 15.75 -0.37
CA GLY A 140 4.69 17.14 -0.21
C GLY A 140 4.41 18.06 -1.40
N GLY A 141 4.11 17.50 -2.56
CA GLY A 141 3.72 18.22 -3.78
C GLY A 141 2.27 18.01 -4.22
N SER A 142 1.49 17.22 -3.47
CA SER A 142 0.14 16.78 -3.89
C SER A 142 -0.94 17.89 -3.87
N GLY A 143 -0.69 19.01 -3.23
CA GLY A 143 -1.70 20.03 -2.98
C GLY A 143 -2.70 19.69 -1.87
N GLY A 144 -2.54 18.52 -1.20
CA GLY A 144 -3.51 17.97 -0.26
C GLY A 144 -4.67 17.25 -0.94
N ALA A 145 -5.61 16.74 -0.14
CA ALA A 145 -6.82 16.09 -0.65
C ALA A 145 -8.03 17.02 -0.51
N ALA A 146 -8.62 17.42 -1.63
CA ALA A 146 -9.80 18.28 -1.65
C ALA A 146 -10.97 17.70 -0.81
N ALA A 147 -11.13 16.39 -0.80
CA ALA A 147 -12.14 15.71 0.00
C ALA A 147 -11.99 15.93 1.51
N LEU A 148 -10.78 16.22 1.98
CA LEU A 148 -10.49 16.50 3.39
C LEU A 148 -10.53 18.00 3.73
N GLY A 149 -10.90 18.87 2.79
CA GLY A 149 -10.88 20.33 2.97
C GLY A 149 -9.45 20.88 3.04
N GLY A 150 -8.45 20.08 2.63
CA GLY A 150 -7.05 20.47 2.65
C GLY A 150 -6.79 21.60 1.67
N GLY A 151 -6.33 22.72 2.22
CA GLY A 151 -5.74 23.76 1.42
C GLY A 151 -4.42 23.32 0.80
N THR A 152 -3.80 24.21 0.04
CA THR A 152 -2.56 24.00 -0.70
C THR A 152 -1.29 23.93 0.18
N LEU A 153 -1.37 23.35 1.38
CA LEU A 153 -0.25 23.29 2.31
C LEU A 153 0.89 22.39 1.81
N LEU A 154 0.54 21.25 1.16
CA LEU A 154 1.51 20.30 0.59
C LEU A 154 1.79 20.66 -0.89
N ASN A 155 2.44 21.76 -1.13
CA ASN A 155 2.52 22.44 -2.44
C ASN A 155 3.93 22.55 -3.03
N GLN A 156 4.87 21.73 -2.60
CA GLN A 156 6.23 21.74 -3.11
C GLN A 156 6.60 20.37 -3.67
N GLU A 157 6.74 20.30 -5.00
CA GLU A 157 7.16 19.11 -5.72
C GLU A 157 8.50 19.40 -6.42
N PHE A 158 9.46 18.50 -6.25
CA PHE A 158 10.67 18.53 -7.07
C PHE A 158 10.33 17.97 -8.45
N THR A 159 10.44 18.81 -9.47
CA THR A 159 10.15 18.47 -10.86
C THR A 159 11.37 18.60 -11.74
N ILE A 160 11.44 17.77 -12.77
CA ILE A 160 12.38 17.91 -13.88
C ILE A 160 11.60 18.15 -15.17
N THR A 161 12.04 19.12 -15.98
CA THR A 161 11.41 19.38 -17.27
C THR A 161 12.12 18.61 -18.37
N LEU A 162 11.42 17.67 -19.00
CA LEU A 162 11.90 16.89 -20.14
C LEU A 162 10.91 17.01 -21.30
N PHE A 163 11.41 17.22 -22.51
CA PHE A 163 10.57 17.36 -23.71
C PHE A 163 9.50 18.45 -23.60
N GLY A 164 9.75 19.50 -22.82
CA GLY A 164 8.80 20.60 -22.56
C GLY A 164 7.63 20.20 -21.65
N LYS A 165 7.75 19.10 -20.90
CA LYS A 165 6.78 18.63 -19.92
C LYS A 165 7.43 18.49 -18.54
N ASP A 166 6.66 18.77 -17.50
CA ASP A 166 7.12 18.65 -16.12
C ASP A 166 6.84 17.26 -15.58
N PHE A 167 7.87 16.66 -14.97
CA PHE A 167 7.85 15.37 -14.34
C PHE A 167 8.09 15.55 -12.84
N GLY A 168 7.07 15.39 -12.00
CA GLY A 168 7.20 15.35 -10.54
C GLY A 168 7.92 14.08 -10.11
N ILE A 169 8.92 14.24 -9.27
CA ILE A 169 9.81 13.15 -8.84
C ILE A 169 9.63 12.83 -7.37
N PHE A 170 9.48 13.83 -6.51
CA PHE A 170 9.19 13.68 -5.09
C PHE A 170 8.74 15.00 -4.45
N GLY A 171 7.93 14.88 -3.41
CA GLY A 171 7.51 16.03 -2.61
C GLY A 171 8.63 16.57 -1.70
N MET A 172 8.57 17.85 -1.44
CA MET A 172 9.61 18.59 -0.68
C MET A 172 9.06 19.27 0.58
N LYS A 173 7.79 19.05 0.94
CA LYS A 173 7.16 19.72 2.09
C LYS A 173 6.49 18.71 3.02
N GLY A 174 6.49 18.99 4.33
CA GLY A 174 5.85 18.13 5.34
C GLY A 174 6.81 17.16 6.06
N PHE A 175 8.13 17.38 5.98
CA PHE A 175 9.11 16.63 6.78
C PHE A 175 8.82 16.81 8.26
N LEU A 176 8.82 15.70 9.02
CA LEU A 176 8.59 15.67 10.45
C LEU A 176 7.22 16.24 10.89
N LEU A 177 6.30 16.48 9.93
CA LEU A 177 5.04 17.21 10.15
C LEU A 177 5.27 18.55 10.87
N GLY A 178 6.24 19.34 10.37
CA GLY A 178 6.65 20.62 10.93
C GLY A 178 5.51 21.66 10.97
N GLU A 179 5.76 22.79 11.63
CA GLU A 179 4.73 23.82 11.90
C GLU A 179 4.05 24.37 10.63
N ASP A 180 4.75 24.37 9.49
CA ASP A 180 4.25 24.84 8.19
C ASP A 180 3.19 23.92 7.55
N VAL A 181 3.00 22.72 8.10
CA VAL A 181 2.00 21.74 7.69
C VAL A 181 1.23 21.15 8.87
N TYR A 182 1.33 21.74 10.07
CA TYR A 182 0.66 21.26 11.27
C TYR A 182 -0.84 21.60 11.24
N ASP A 183 -1.58 20.83 10.45
CA ASP A 183 -2.97 21.04 10.10
C ASP A 183 -3.77 19.73 10.24
N THR A 184 -5.02 19.81 10.68
CA THR A 184 -5.89 18.65 10.92
C THR A 184 -6.06 17.78 9.67
N THR A 185 -6.16 18.39 8.49
CA THR A 185 -6.32 17.66 7.23
C THR A 185 -5.04 16.93 6.83
N VAL A 186 -3.89 17.58 7.01
CA VAL A 186 -2.57 17.00 6.77
C VAL A 186 -2.30 15.85 7.74
N LEU A 187 -2.63 16.02 9.03
CA LEU A 187 -2.47 14.95 10.03
C LEU A 187 -3.37 13.74 9.73
N THR A 188 -4.59 13.97 9.25
CA THR A 188 -5.50 12.90 8.81
C THR A 188 -4.93 12.17 7.60
N MET A 189 -4.44 12.90 6.60
CA MET A 189 -3.79 12.34 5.41
C MET A 189 -2.54 11.56 5.80
N PHE A 190 -1.70 12.09 6.70
CA PHE A 190 -0.52 11.39 7.20
C PHE A 190 -0.88 10.03 7.79
N LEU A 191 -1.84 9.98 8.73
CA LEU A 191 -2.24 8.73 9.36
C LEU A 191 -2.74 7.72 8.33
N PHE A 192 -3.58 8.14 7.38
CA PHE A 192 -4.11 7.26 6.35
C PHE A 192 -3.02 6.72 5.44
N GLN A 193 -2.12 7.57 4.94
CA GLN A 193 -1.03 7.13 4.05
C GLN A 193 0.03 6.29 4.78
N MET A 194 0.26 6.56 6.05
CA MET A 194 1.22 5.83 6.89
C MET A 194 0.85 4.35 7.03
N VAL A 195 -0.42 4.01 7.24
CA VAL A 195 -0.84 2.61 7.39
C VAL A 195 -0.80 1.84 6.07
N PHE A 196 -0.87 2.50 4.93
CA PHE A 196 -0.64 1.92 3.60
C PHE A 196 0.85 1.60 3.38
N MET A 197 1.73 2.49 3.84
CA MET A 197 3.16 2.23 3.86
C MET A 197 3.50 1.03 4.75
N ASP A 198 2.93 0.91 5.94
CA ASP A 198 3.12 -0.22 6.85
C ASP A 198 2.71 -1.54 6.18
N THR A 199 1.57 -1.54 5.46
CA THR A 199 1.12 -2.70 4.68
C THR A 199 2.16 -3.08 3.63
N THR A 200 2.75 -2.13 2.92
CA THR A 200 3.83 -2.41 1.95
C THR A 200 5.06 -3.00 2.62
N ALA A 201 5.48 -2.41 3.74
CA ALA A 201 6.69 -2.80 4.44
C ALA A 201 6.60 -4.19 5.09
N THR A 202 5.38 -4.65 5.43
CA THR A 202 5.19 -5.97 6.03
C THR A 202 5.21 -7.11 4.99
N ILE A 203 4.86 -6.89 3.73
CA ILE A 203 4.79 -7.95 2.70
C ILE A 203 6.09 -8.77 2.57
N PRO A 204 7.29 -8.17 2.51
CA PRO A 204 8.53 -8.94 2.44
C PRO A 204 8.85 -9.77 3.69
N THR A 205 8.27 -9.47 4.87
CA THR A 205 8.53 -10.27 6.08
C THR A 205 8.06 -11.71 5.92
N GLY A 206 6.96 -11.93 5.23
CA GLY A 206 6.45 -13.26 4.92
C GLY A 206 7.34 -14.04 3.96
N ALA A 207 7.79 -13.42 2.86
CA ALA A 207 8.66 -14.07 1.88
C ALA A 207 10.05 -14.41 2.43
N MET A 208 10.55 -13.64 3.39
CA MET A 208 11.87 -13.83 4.00
C MET A 208 11.82 -14.50 5.38
N ALA A 209 10.66 -14.88 5.86
CA ALA A 209 10.46 -15.51 7.15
C ALA A 209 11.34 -16.74 7.37
N GLU A 210 11.62 -17.05 8.64
CA GLU A 210 12.34 -18.20 9.15
C GLU A 210 13.87 -18.21 8.94
N ARG A 211 14.46 -17.20 8.27
CA ARG A 211 15.92 -17.14 8.03
C ARG A 211 16.49 -15.71 7.97
N TRP A 212 15.66 -14.67 8.10
CA TRP A 212 16.08 -13.27 8.06
C TRP A 212 16.48 -12.78 9.44
N THR A 213 17.64 -12.09 9.58
CA THR A 213 18.06 -11.51 10.85
C THR A 213 17.20 -10.29 11.20
N PHE A 214 16.82 -10.15 12.46
CA PHE A 214 16.03 -9.04 12.95
C PHE A 214 16.75 -7.69 12.76
N LYS A 215 18.07 -7.67 12.93
CA LYS A 215 18.89 -6.47 12.72
C LYS A 215 18.82 -5.94 11.27
N ASN A 216 18.90 -6.83 10.29
CA ASN A 216 18.80 -6.42 8.88
C ASN A 216 17.36 -6.00 8.54
N PHE A 217 16.36 -6.66 9.11
CA PHE A 217 14.96 -6.28 9.01
C PHE A 217 14.72 -4.83 9.49
N VAL A 218 15.30 -4.41 10.62
CA VAL A 218 15.15 -3.02 11.12
C VAL A 218 15.74 -2.02 10.10
N ILE A 219 16.90 -2.31 9.51
CA ILE A 219 17.50 -1.44 8.48
C ILE A 219 16.60 -1.37 7.24
N TYR A 220 16.03 -2.50 6.83
CA TYR A 220 15.06 -2.58 5.74
C TYR A 220 13.81 -1.73 6.02
N GLY A 221 13.22 -1.86 7.20
CA GLY A 221 12.00 -1.17 7.57
C GLY A 221 12.12 0.35 7.45
N PHE A 222 13.24 0.92 7.92
CA PHE A 222 13.52 2.34 7.69
C PHE A 222 13.74 2.68 6.22
N PHE A 223 14.45 1.85 5.46
CA PHE A 223 14.75 2.15 4.06
C PHE A 223 13.49 2.15 3.17
N ILE A 224 12.62 1.15 3.33
CA ILE A 224 11.40 1.08 2.52
C ILE A 224 10.41 2.19 2.88
N SER A 225 10.25 2.50 4.18
CA SER A 225 9.31 3.53 4.65
C SER A 225 9.78 4.96 4.39
N MET A 226 11.08 5.20 4.38
CA MET A 226 11.66 6.52 4.16
C MET A 226 11.82 6.86 2.67
N PHE A 227 12.04 5.87 1.79
CA PHE A 227 12.46 6.15 0.42
C PHE A 227 11.69 5.36 -0.64
N VAL A 228 11.69 4.02 -0.62
CA VAL A 228 11.22 3.23 -1.77
C VAL A 228 9.73 3.36 -1.98
N TYR A 229 8.94 3.09 -0.95
CA TYR A 229 7.51 3.24 -1.00
C TYR A 229 7.09 4.69 -1.29
N PRO A 230 7.59 5.70 -0.56
CA PRO A 230 7.18 7.08 -0.78
C PRO A 230 7.46 7.59 -2.19
N LEU A 231 8.58 7.24 -2.79
CA LEU A 231 8.93 7.69 -4.14
C LEU A 231 7.97 7.13 -5.18
N TYR A 232 7.69 5.81 -5.14
CA TYR A 232 6.73 5.24 -6.08
C TYR A 232 5.30 5.73 -5.82
N ALA A 233 4.93 5.86 -4.54
CA ALA A 233 3.63 6.40 -4.14
C ALA A 233 3.45 7.87 -4.57
N ASN A 234 4.50 8.69 -4.52
CA ASN A 234 4.47 10.05 -5.07
C ASN A 234 4.16 10.04 -6.57
N TRP A 235 4.83 9.19 -7.35
CA TRP A 235 4.61 9.14 -8.80
C TRP A 235 3.16 8.84 -9.20
N VAL A 236 2.42 8.10 -8.34
CA VAL A 236 1.03 7.70 -8.61
C VAL A 236 0.01 8.57 -7.87
N TRP A 237 0.26 8.88 -6.58
CA TRP A 237 -0.69 9.55 -5.69
C TRP A 237 -0.29 10.96 -5.25
N GLY A 238 0.99 11.31 -5.36
CA GLY A 238 1.56 12.55 -4.85
C GLY A 238 1.72 13.66 -5.88
N ALA A 239 1.01 13.61 -7.01
CA ALA A 239 1.13 14.50 -8.18
C ALA A 239 2.42 14.27 -9.00
N GLY A 240 3.09 13.13 -8.83
CA GLY A 240 4.28 12.77 -9.59
C GLY A 240 4.00 12.37 -11.04
N TRP A 241 5.05 12.02 -11.77
CA TRP A 241 5.03 11.92 -13.22
C TRP A 241 4.16 10.82 -13.82
N LEU A 242 3.91 9.72 -13.09
CA LEU A 242 3.01 8.66 -13.58
C LEU A 242 1.54 9.11 -13.61
N SER A 243 1.11 9.88 -12.60
CA SER A 243 -0.25 10.42 -12.56
C SER A 243 -0.49 11.45 -13.68
N THR A 244 0.57 12.15 -14.13
CA THR A 244 0.46 13.18 -15.17
C THR A 244 0.64 12.65 -16.61
N LEU A 245 0.75 11.32 -16.83
CA LEU A 245 0.87 10.75 -18.18
C LEU A 245 -0.33 11.08 -19.08
N GLY A 246 -1.52 11.25 -18.51
CA GLY A 246 -2.71 11.68 -19.25
C GLY A 246 -2.55 13.09 -19.79
N SER A 247 -2.28 14.07 -18.95
CA SER A 247 -2.11 15.47 -19.32
C SER A 247 -0.85 15.73 -20.17
N ASN A 248 0.21 14.97 -19.92
CA ASN A 248 1.48 15.15 -20.63
C ASN A 248 1.51 14.46 -22.00
N PHE A 249 0.88 13.27 -22.14
CA PHE A 249 1.04 12.42 -23.32
C PHE A 249 -0.29 11.88 -23.87
N GLY A 250 -1.45 12.26 -23.32
CA GLY A 250 -2.76 11.76 -23.77
C GLY A 250 -2.99 10.28 -23.44
N LEU A 251 -2.35 9.76 -22.41
CA LEU A 251 -2.51 8.37 -21.98
C LEU A 251 -3.62 8.25 -20.91
N GLY A 252 -4.86 8.21 -21.35
CA GLY A 252 -6.05 8.17 -20.50
C GLY A 252 -6.04 9.29 -19.47
N HIS A 253 -6.31 8.96 -18.23
CA HIS A 253 -6.22 9.87 -17.08
C HIS A 253 -4.83 9.86 -16.39
N GLY A 254 -3.79 9.33 -17.05
CA GLY A 254 -2.54 8.95 -16.38
C GLY A 254 -2.69 7.62 -15.66
N VAL A 255 -1.72 7.29 -14.81
CA VAL A 255 -1.80 6.08 -14.00
C VAL A 255 -2.84 6.25 -12.91
N LEU A 256 -3.79 5.34 -12.87
CA LEU A 256 -4.79 5.22 -11.82
C LEU A 256 -4.54 3.96 -11.00
N ASP A 257 -4.50 4.12 -9.70
CA ASP A 257 -4.42 3.03 -8.72
C ASP A 257 -5.23 3.47 -7.50
N PHE A 258 -6.51 3.07 -7.47
CA PHE A 258 -7.45 3.66 -6.51
C PHE A 258 -7.02 3.51 -5.06
N ALA A 259 -6.57 2.32 -4.69
CA ALA A 259 -6.20 2.04 -3.32
C ALA A 259 -4.86 1.29 -3.17
N GLY A 260 -4.11 1.01 -4.25
CA GLY A 260 -2.73 0.55 -4.13
C GLY A 260 -2.42 -0.86 -4.60
N SER A 261 -3.07 -1.39 -5.66
CA SER A 261 -2.61 -2.65 -6.27
C SER A 261 -1.13 -2.56 -6.66
N SER A 262 -0.68 -1.43 -7.24
CA SER A 262 0.73 -1.22 -7.55
C SER A 262 1.48 -0.54 -6.41
N VAL A 263 0.93 0.55 -5.87
CA VAL A 263 1.62 1.38 -4.87
C VAL A 263 1.97 0.58 -3.62
N VAL A 264 1.05 -0.23 -3.13
CA VAL A 264 1.23 -1.02 -1.91
C VAL A 264 1.67 -2.43 -2.24
N HIS A 265 0.79 -3.18 -2.93
CA HIS A 265 0.94 -4.63 -3.04
C HIS A 265 2.07 -5.03 -3.98
N MET A 266 2.11 -4.46 -5.18
CA MET A 266 3.15 -4.78 -6.13
C MET A 266 4.53 -4.30 -5.65
N THR A 267 4.60 -3.11 -5.03
CA THR A 267 5.84 -2.61 -4.41
C THR A 267 6.34 -3.56 -3.32
N GLY A 268 5.47 -4.02 -2.41
CA GLY A 268 5.82 -5.01 -1.40
C GLY A 268 6.21 -6.36 -2.01
N GLY A 269 5.46 -6.85 -3.00
CA GLY A 269 5.69 -8.15 -3.65
C GLY A 269 6.99 -8.19 -4.47
N VAL A 270 7.34 -7.10 -5.16
CA VAL A 270 8.61 -6.98 -5.90
C VAL A 270 9.80 -6.83 -4.94
N ALA A 271 9.63 -6.09 -3.83
CA ALA A 271 10.63 -6.03 -2.77
C ALA A 271 10.85 -7.41 -2.12
N ALA A 272 9.77 -8.18 -1.90
CA ALA A 272 9.81 -9.55 -1.42
C ALA A 272 10.59 -10.48 -2.37
N LEU A 273 10.36 -10.35 -3.68
CA LEU A 273 11.09 -11.08 -4.71
C LEU A 273 12.60 -10.79 -4.63
N ALA A 274 12.99 -9.52 -4.59
CA ALA A 274 14.40 -9.12 -4.50
C ALA A 274 15.05 -9.65 -3.21
N GLY A 275 14.34 -9.57 -2.07
CA GLY A 275 14.80 -10.07 -0.78
C GLY A 275 14.96 -11.59 -0.76
N ALA A 276 13.96 -12.33 -1.21
CA ALA A 276 14.00 -13.80 -1.27
C ALA A 276 15.11 -14.32 -2.17
N MET A 277 15.38 -13.66 -3.30
CA MET A 277 16.48 -14.01 -4.20
C MET A 277 17.86 -13.89 -3.54
N ILE A 278 18.09 -12.84 -2.74
CA ILE A 278 19.38 -12.60 -2.10
C ILE A 278 19.54 -13.45 -0.84
N LEU A 279 18.48 -13.61 -0.07
CA LEU A 279 18.47 -14.38 1.16
C LEU A 279 18.62 -15.89 0.90
N GLY A 280 18.09 -16.36 -0.22
CA GLY A 280 18.09 -17.77 -0.60
C GLY A 280 16.99 -18.59 0.12
N PRO A 281 16.84 -19.88 -0.27
CA PRO A 281 15.81 -20.74 0.28
C PRO A 281 16.15 -21.20 1.71
N ARG A 282 15.10 -21.50 2.50
CA ARG A 282 15.24 -22.15 3.82
C ARG A 282 15.97 -23.48 3.72
N LEU A 283 16.68 -23.86 4.76
CA LEU A 283 17.36 -25.14 4.85
C LEU A 283 16.35 -26.29 4.63
N GLY A 284 16.68 -27.17 3.72
CA GLY A 284 15.84 -28.31 3.36
C GLY A 284 14.65 -28.00 2.47
N LYS A 285 14.50 -26.77 1.97
CA LYS A 285 13.40 -26.41 1.03
C LYS A 285 13.51 -27.14 -0.29
N PHE A 286 14.70 -27.28 -0.84
CA PHE A 286 14.95 -28.02 -2.07
C PHE A 286 15.84 -29.22 -1.83
N ARG A 287 15.54 -30.34 -2.49
CA ARG A 287 16.38 -31.56 -2.52
C ARG A 287 17.56 -31.35 -3.46
N ALA A 288 18.49 -32.31 -3.44
CA ALA A 288 19.66 -32.28 -4.31
C ALA A 288 19.31 -32.30 -5.81
N ASP A 289 18.19 -32.90 -6.18
CA ASP A 289 17.63 -32.88 -7.55
C ASP A 289 16.86 -31.61 -7.91
N GLY A 290 16.76 -30.65 -6.97
CA GLY A 290 16.04 -29.38 -7.15
C GLY A 290 14.53 -29.49 -6.95
N THR A 291 14.00 -30.65 -6.53
CA THR A 291 12.56 -30.75 -6.19
C THR A 291 12.26 -30.07 -4.86
N ALA A 292 11.11 -29.37 -4.79
CA ALA A 292 10.69 -28.67 -3.58
C ALA A 292 10.17 -29.65 -2.52
N ASN A 293 10.58 -29.45 -1.27
CA ASN A 293 9.99 -30.09 -0.10
C ASN A 293 8.88 -29.21 0.45
N ALA A 294 7.78 -29.82 0.89
CA ALA A 294 6.75 -29.12 1.66
C ALA A 294 7.32 -28.75 3.05
N LEU A 295 7.22 -27.48 3.40
CA LEU A 295 7.51 -26.94 4.73
C LEU A 295 6.24 -26.28 5.26
N PRO A 296 5.23 -27.05 5.74
CA PRO A 296 3.92 -26.52 6.08
C PRO A 296 3.98 -25.59 7.30
N GLY A 297 3.07 -24.64 7.34
CA GLY A 297 2.83 -23.80 8.49
C GLY A 297 2.36 -24.62 9.70
N HIS A 298 2.66 -24.11 10.88
CA HIS A 298 2.36 -24.84 12.12
C HIS A 298 0.95 -24.60 12.65
N HIS A 299 0.28 -23.51 12.24
CA HIS A 299 -1.02 -23.13 12.81
C HIS A 299 -1.97 -22.56 11.76
N ILE A 300 -2.48 -23.45 10.91
CA ILE A 300 -3.39 -23.05 9.81
C ILE A 300 -4.64 -22.31 10.32
N PRO A 301 -5.35 -22.70 11.42
CA PRO A 301 -6.47 -21.90 11.92
C PRO A 301 -6.12 -20.45 12.22
N MET A 302 -4.94 -20.16 12.79
CA MET A 302 -4.48 -18.80 13.04
C MET A 302 -4.21 -18.05 11.72
N ALA A 303 -3.60 -18.72 10.74
CA ALA A 303 -3.38 -18.14 9.41
C ALA A 303 -4.70 -17.75 8.73
N LEU A 304 -5.70 -18.62 8.77
CA LEU A 304 -7.03 -18.35 8.21
C LEU A 304 -7.74 -17.21 8.92
N ALA A 305 -7.66 -17.17 10.26
CA ALA A 305 -8.19 -16.04 11.03
C ALA A 305 -7.49 -14.72 10.66
N GLY A 306 -6.17 -14.74 10.51
CA GLY A 306 -5.40 -13.59 10.02
C GLY A 306 -5.86 -13.12 8.65
N CYS A 307 -6.08 -14.02 7.71
CA CYS A 307 -6.62 -13.68 6.38
C CYS A 307 -8.02 -13.04 6.46
N LEU A 308 -8.90 -13.49 7.38
CA LEU A 308 -10.20 -12.86 7.60
C LEU A 308 -10.08 -11.46 8.23
N VAL A 309 -9.14 -11.26 9.15
CA VAL A 309 -8.82 -9.93 9.69
C VAL A 309 -8.34 -8.99 8.58
N LEU A 310 -7.48 -9.48 7.68
CA LEU A 310 -7.06 -8.72 6.49
C LEU A 310 -8.25 -8.35 5.60
N ALA A 311 -9.14 -9.31 5.31
CA ALA A 311 -10.34 -9.05 4.50
C ALA A 311 -11.26 -8.01 5.16
N PHE A 312 -11.42 -8.04 6.48
CA PHE A 312 -12.18 -7.03 7.22
C PHE A 312 -11.53 -5.64 7.14
N GLY A 313 -10.22 -5.55 7.33
CA GLY A 313 -9.48 -4.29 7.21
C GLY A 313 -9.52 -3.71 5.79
N TRP A 314 -9.75 -4.56 4.77
CA TRP A 314 -9.85 -4.11 3.38
C TRP A 314 -11.06 -3.21 3.09
N PHE A 315 -12.08 -3.20 3.93
CA PHE A 315 -13.13 -2.17 3.88
C PHE A 315 -12.54 -0.78 4.13
N GLY A 316 -11.65 -0.66 5.11
CA GLY A 316 -10.88 0.57 5.33
C GLY A 316 -9.90 0.86 4.20
N PHE A 317 -9.25 -0.17 3.68
CA PHE A 317 -8.25 -0.04 2.63
C PHE A 317 -8.85 0.51 1.34
N ASN A 318 -9.86 -0.16 0.79
CA ASN A 318 -10.45 0.21 -0.49
C ASN A 318 -11.54 1.29 -0.33
N ALA A 319 -12.58 1.05 0.45
CA ALA A 319 -13.66 2.01 0.62
C ALA A 319 -13.20 3.31 1.31
N GLY A 320 -12.22 3.21 2.22
CA GLY A 320 -11.57 4.36 2.84
C GLY A 320 -10.80 5.24 1.87
N SER A 321 -10.28 4.67 0.77
CA SER A 321 -9.53 5.42 -0.24
C SER A 321 -10.36 6.42 -1.03
N THR A 322 -11.68 6.50 -0.83
CA THR A 322 -12.48 7.65 -1.26
C THR A 322 -12.08 8.94 -0.55
N LEU A 323 -11.50 8.85 0.66
CA LEU A 323 -11.21 9.97 1.57
C LEU A 323 -12.46 10.82 1.87
N ALA A 324 -13.64 10.31 1.58
CA ALA A 324 -14.90 11.05 1.59
C ALA A 324 -16.04 10.18 2.10
N GLY A 325 -16.37 10.28 3.41
CA GLY A 325 -17.51 9.59 4.00
C GLY A 325 -18.87 10.05 3.45
N GLY A 326 -18.90 11.24 2.86
CA GLY A 326 -20.07 11.76 2.14
C GLY A 326 -20.21 11.25 0.70
N ASP A 327 -19.24 10.48 0.16
CA ASP A 327 -19.35 9.91 -1.18
C ASP A 327 -20.07 8.56 -1.14
N MET A 328 -21.29 8.51 -1.68
CA MET A 328 -22.10 7.28 -1.65
C MET A 328 -21.48 6.11 -2.44
N ARG A 329 -20.49 6.35 -3.29
CA ARG A 329 -19.77 5.31 -4.04
C ARG A 329 -18.89 4.42 -3.14
N ILE A 330 -18.69 4.76 -1.86
CA ILE A 330 -18.09 3.84 -0.88
C ILE A 330 -18.81 2.49 -0.86
N SER A 331 -20.13 2.46 -1.08
CA SER A 331 -20.89 1.21 -1.16
C SER A 331 -20.49 0.36 -2.37
N VAL A 332 -20.26 0.98 -3.53
CA VAL A 332 -19.79 0.29 -4.75
C VAL A 332 -18.39 -0.30 -4.52
N VAL A 333 -17.48 0.51 -3.98
CA VAL A 333 -16.11 0.09 -3.69
C VAL A 333 -16.08 -1.09 -2.71
N ALA A 334 -16.88 -1.01 -1.64
CA ALA A 334 -16.96 -2.07 -0.63
C ALA A 334 -17.51 -3.39 -1.22
N VAL A 335 -18.59 -3.33 -2.01
CA VAL A 335 -19.18 -4.50 -2.65
C VAL A 335 -18.23 -5.12 -3.66
N ASN A 336 -17.63 -4.34 -4.55
CA ASN A 336 -16.64 -4.80 -5.53
C ASN A 336 -15.47 -5.51 -4.85
N THR A 337 -14.97 -4.93 -3.75
CA THR A 337 -13.88 -5.50 -2.95
C THR A 337 -14.23 -6.92 -2.45
N MET A 338 -15.40 -7.09 -1.83
CA MET A 338 -15.79 -8.38 -1.28
C MET A 338 -16.14 -9.41 -2.35
N LEU A 339 -16.75 -9.00 -3.46
CA LEU A 339 -17.04 -9.89 -4.58
C LEU A 339 -15.77 -10.44 -5.23
N ALA A 340 -14.76 -9.61 -5.46
CA ALA A 340 -13.47 -10.07 -5.98
C ALA A 340 -12.75 -11.00 -5.00
N SER A 341 -12.81 -10.70 -3.72
CA SER A 341 -12.30 -11.55 -2.63
C SER A 341 -12.90 -12.96 -2.69
N ALA A 342 -14.24 -13.04 -2.74
CA ALA A 342 -14.97 -14.29 -2.85
C ALA A 342 -14.64 -15.05 -4.15
N GLY A 343 -14.57 -14.33 -5.28
CA GLY A 343 -14.17 -14.90 -6.58
C GLY A 343 -12.78 -15.54 -6.52
N GLY A 344 -11.81 -14.84 -5.91
CA GLY A 344 -10.44 -15.33 -5.74
C GLY A 344 -10.35 -16.57 -4.83
N ALA A 345 -11.05 -16.56 -3.69
CA ALA A 345 -11.10 -17.69 -2.78
C ALA A 345 -11.66 -18.95 -3.45
N MET A 346 -12.81 -18.81 -4.13
CA MET A 346 -13.49 -19.91 -4.78
C MET A 346 -12.69 -20.48 -5.95
N SER A 347 -12.12 -19.63 -6.80
CA SER A 347 -11.36 -20.08 -7.96
C SER A 347 -10.05 -20.76 -7.57
N ALA A 348 -9.33 -20.25 -6.56
CA ALA A 348 -8.13 -20.90 -6.04
C ALA A 348 -8.44 -22.27 -5.42
N MET A 349 -9.50 -22.35 -4.60
CA MET A 349 -9.98 -23.62 -4.04
C MET A 349 -10.33 -24.63 -5.14
N MET A 350 -11.09 -24.21 -6.13
CA MET A 350 -11.51 -25.09 -7.24
C MET A 350 -10.33 -25.54 -8.09
N TYR A 351 -9.35 -24.63 -8.37
CA TYR A 351 -8.13 -24.99 -9.09
C TYR A 351 -7.36 -26.10 -8.36
N MET A 352 -7.14 -25.94 -7.06
CA MET A 352 -6.45 -26.96 -6.25
C MET A 352 -7.22 -28.27 -6.18
N TRP A 353 -8.54 -28.19 -6.01
CA TRP A 353 -9.39 -29.38 -5.96
C TRP A 353 -9.37 -30.18 -7.27
N LEU A 354 -9.55 -29.50 -8.40
CA LEU A 354 -9.52 -30.15 -9.72
C LEU A 354 -8.13 -30.70 -10.08
N ARG A 355 -7.07 -29.99 -9.66
CA ARG A 355 -5.68 -30.36 -9.99
C ARG A 355 -5.12 -31.47 -9.12
N TYR A 356 -5.46 -31.50 -7.81
CA TYR A 356 -4.85 -32.37 -6.81
C TYR A 356 -5.85 -33.26 -6.07
N GLY A 357 -7.12 -33.24 -6.43
CA GLY A 357 -8.17 -34.11 -5.91
C GLY A 357 -8.74 -33.74 -4.54
N LYS A 358 -8.23 -32.68 -3.90
CA LYS A 358 -8.74 -32.14 -2.62
C LYS A 358 -8.66 -30.61 -2.60
N PRO A 359 -9.61 -29.93 -1.93
CA PRO A 359 -9.52 -28.50 -1.72
C PRO A 359 -8.33 -28.20 -0.78
N ASP A 360 -7.54 -27.21 -1.12
CA ASP A 360 -6.51 -26.65 -0.24
C ASP A 360 -7.01 -25.34 0.34
N ILE A 361 -7.33 -25.35 1.64
CA ILE A 361 -7.89 -24.18 2.33
C ILE A 361 -6.85 -23.06 2.53
N SER A 362 -5.57 -23.40 2.62
CA SER A 362 -4.51 -22.40 2.69
C SER A 362 -4.36 -21.65 1.36
N MET A 363 -4.46 -22.35 0.23
CA MET A 363 -4.50 -21.74 -1.09
C MET A 363 -5.80 -20.95 -1.33
N ALA A 364 -6.95 -21.41 -0.79
CA ALA A 364 -8.20 -20.66 -0.84
C ALA A 364 -8.09 -19.33 -0.08
N ALA A 365 -7.45 -19.32 1.10
CA ALA A 365 -7.22 -18.10 1.87
C ALA A 365 -6.27 -17.13 1.13
N ASN A 366 -5.18 -17.63 0.56
CA ASN A 366 -4.32 -16.81 -0.31
C ASN A 366 -5.05 -16.35 -1.57
N GLY A 367 -5.97 -17.14 -2.13
CA GLY A 367 -6.83 -16.76 -3.26
C GLY A 367 -7.78 -15.61 -2.90
N MET A 368 -8.32 -15.64 -1.68
CA MET A 368 -9.10 -14.55 -1.12
C MET A 368 -8.28 -13.25 -1.10
N LEU A 369 -7.06 -13.30 -0.57
CA LEU A 369 -6.16 -12.16 -0.53
C LEU A 369 -5.74 -11.69 -1.94
N ALA A 370 -5.46 -12.63 -2.86
CA ALA A 370 -5.14 -12.31 -4.25
C ALA A 370 -6.28 -11.56 -4.97
N GLY A 371 -7.53 -11.98 -4.72
CA GLY A 371 -8.73 -11.27 -5.21
C GLY A 371 -8.83 -9.85 -4.65
N LEU A 372 -8.56 -9.67 -3.35
CA LEU A 372 -8.51 -8.37 -2.70
C LEU A 372 -7.41 -7.47 -3.28
N VAL A 373 -6.20 -8.00 -3.46
CA VAL A 373 -5.09 -7.27 -4.09
C VAL A 373 -5.43 -6.83 -5.51
N ALA A 374 -5.98 -7.74 -6.31
CA ALA A 374 -6.30 -7.48 -7.71
C ALA A 374 -7.39 -6.41 -7.89
N ILE A 375 -8.38 -6.37 -6.99
CA ILE A 375 -9.46 -5.38 -7.08
C ILE A 375 -9.07 -4.01 -6.52
N THR A 376 -7.96 -3.91 -5.79
CA THR A 376 -7.58 -2.70 -5.06
C THR A 376 -7.35 -1.49 -5.99
N ALA A 377 -6.80 -1.66 -7.20
CA ALA A 377 -6.70 -0.57 -8.17
C ALA A 377 -8.05 -0.26 -8.86
N PRO A 378 -8.81 -1.27 -9.37
CA PRO A 378 -10.00 -0.99 -10.16
C PRO A 378 -11.30 -0.84 -9.36
N CYS A 379 -11.34 -1.07 -8.03
CA CYS A 379 -12.57 -1.17 -7.24
C CYS A 379 -13.53 0.05 -7.37
N GLY A 380 -12.99 1.24 -7.61
CA GLY A 380 -13.76 2.48 -7.82
C GLY A 380 -14.09 2.78 -9.29
N PHE A 381 -13.73 1.88 -10.24
CA PHE A 381 -13.85 2.14 -11.66
C PHE A 381 -14.56 1.02 -12.46
N VAL A 382 -14.91 -0.07 -11.80
CA VAL A 382 -15.53 -1.25 -12.44
C VAL A 382 -16.87 -1.60 -11.79
N ASN A 383 -17.71 -2.31 -12.55
CA ASN A 383 -18.96 -2.82 -12.03
C ASN A 383 -18.79 -4.16 -11.27
N PRO A 384 -19.82 -4.62 -10.52
CA PRO A 384 -19.74 -5.84 -9.71
C PRO A 384 -19.47 -7.11 -10.51
N MET A 385 -19.93 -7.22 -11.76
CA MET A 385 -19.66 -8.40 -12.60
C MET A 385 -18.17 -8.47 -12.97
N ALA A 386 -17.58 -7.36 -13.38
CA ALA A 386 -16.16 -7.27 -13.65
C ALA A 386 -15.32 -7.58 -12.40
N SER A 387 -15.75 -7.13 -11.20
CA SER A 387 -15.03 -7.40 -9.97
C SER A 387 -14.98 -8.89 -9.62
N VAL A 388 -16.07 -9.63 -9.82
CA VAL A 388 -16.07 -11.11 -9.68
C VAL A 388 -15.08 -11.75 -10.64
N LEU A 389 -15.11 -11.34 -11.91
CA LEU A 389 -14.20 -11.89 -12.94
C LEU A 389 -12.73 -11.60 -12.61
N ILE A 390 -12.42 -10.38 -12.17
CA ILE A 390 -11.07 -9.98 -11.74
C ILE A 390 -10.59 -10.88 -10.61
N GLY A 391 -11.44 -11.13 -9.61
CA GLY A 391 -11.15 -12.02 -8.49
C GLY A 391 -10.95 -13.48 -8.92
N VAL A 392 -11.82 -14.00 -9.79
CA VAL A 392 -11.70 -15.38 -10.32
C VAL A 392 -10.37 -15.58 -11.04
N ILE A 393 -9.97 -14.63 -11.89
CA ILE A 393 -8.68 -14.68 -12.57
C ILE A 393 -7.53 -14.60 -11.55
N ALA A 394 -7.64 -13.75 -10.55
CA ALA A 394 -6.62 -13.58 -9.52
C ALA A 394 -6.35 -14.89 -8.74
N GLY A 395 -7.40 -15.62 -8.35
CA GLY A 395 -7.23 -16.88 -7.62
C GLY A 395 -6.57 -17.99 -8.45
N VAL A 396 -6.89 -18.09 -9.74
CA VAL A 396 -6.21 -19.01 -10.66
C VAL A 396 -4.75 -18.57 -10.87
N LEU A 397 -4.54 -17.30 -11.13
CA LEU A 397 -3.21 -16.71 -11.36
C LEU A 397 -2.30 -16.90 -10.12
N LEU A 398 -2.83 -16.75 -8.92
CA LEU A 398 -2.14 -17.07 -7.68
C LEU A 398 -1.61 -18.52 -7.68
N CYS A 399 -2.48 -19.50 -7.92
CA CYS A 399 -2.10 -20.91 -7.89
C CYS A 399 -1.00 -21.24 -8.90
N VAL A 400 -1.15 -20.73 -10.12
CA VAL A 400 -0.15 -20.92 -11.20
C VAL A 400 1.16 -20.24 -10.82
N SER A 401 1.10 -19.03 -10.30
CA SER A 401 2.27 -18.23 -9.93
C SER A 401 3.05 -18.83 -8.76
N VAL A 402 2.38 -19.27 -7.69
CA VAL A 402 3.06 -19.94 -6.56
C VAL A 402 3.83 -21.16 -7.04
N LEU A 403 3.20 -22.01 -7.87
CA LEU A 403 3.86 -23.19 -8.45
C LEU A 403 5.03 -22.81 -9.37
N PHE A 404 4.91 -21.74 -10.12
CA PHE A 404 5.98 -21.24 -10.99
C PHE A 404 7.17 -20.70 -10.18
N VAL A 405 6.91 -19.87 -9.17
CA VAL A 405 7.93 -19.30 -8.27
C VAL A 405 8.71 -20.41 -7.57
N GLU A 406 8.00 -21.42 -7.03
CA GLU A 406 8.62 -22.53 -6.33
C GLU A 406 9.35 -23.50 -7.26
N ASN A 407 8.65 -24.00 -8.29
CA ASN A 407 9.16 -25.14 -9.07
C ASN A 407 10.05 -24.72 -10.25
N THR A 408 9.84 -23.52 -10.81
CA THR A 408 10.61 -23.04 -11.98
C THR A 408 11.70 -22.08 -11.55
N LEU A 409 11.35 -21.03 -10.79
CA LEU A 409 12.33 -20.05 -10.34
C LEU A 409 13.18 -20.54 -9.17
N LYS A 410 12.77 -21.63 -8.49
CA LYS A 410 13.43 -22.18 -7.31
C LYS A 410 13.59 -21.17 -6.18
N LEU A 411 12.59 -20.31 -6.02
CA LEU A 411 12.52 -19.34 -4.93
C LEU A 411 11.66 -19.90 -3.80
N ASP A 412 12.07 -19.62 -2.57
CA ASP A 412 11.35 -20.00 -1.37
C ASP A 412 10.61 -18.80 -0.79
N ASP A 413 9.30 -18.80 -1.00
CA ASP A 413 8.36 -17.83 -0.46
C ASP A 413 7.40 -18.55 0.49
N PRO A 414 7.64 -18.51 1.80
CA PRO A 414 6.90 -19.30 2.79
C PRO A 414 5.39 -19.08 2.79
N VAL A 415 4.94 -17.86 2.51
CA VAL A 415 3.52 -17.47 2.60
C VAL A 415 2.88 -17.13 1.26
N GLY A 416 3.67 -17.13 0.18
CA GLY A 416 3.19 -16.80 -1.17
C GLY A 416 3.07 -15.30 -1.44
N ALA A 417 3.80 -14.47 -0.69
CA ALA A 417 3.73 -13.00 -0.78
C ALA A 417 4.04 -12.45 -2.18
N ILE A 418 5.02 -13.02 -2.88
CA ILE A 418 5.37 -12.63 -4.25
C ILE A 418 4.17 -12.81 -5.19
N SER A 419 3.49 -13.95 -5.08
CA SER A 419 2.35 -14.29 -5.94
C SER A 419 1.07 -13.55 -5.55
N VAL A 420 0.78 -13.42 -4.24
CA VAL A 420 -0.38 -12.69 -3.74
C VAL A 420 -0.27 -11.21 -4.08
N HIS A 421 0.86 -10.59 -3.75
CA HIS A 421 0.99 -9.14 -3.82
C HIS A 421 1.68 -8.65 -5.11
N GLY A 422 2.79 -9.26 -5.53
CA GLY A 422 3.52 -8.83 -6.73
C GLY A 422 2.75 -9.14 -8.01
N VAL A 423 2.41 -10.40 -8.22
CA VAL A 423 1.76 -10.86 -9.46
C VAL A 423 0.32 -10.36 -9.54
N ASN A 424 -0.46 -10.48 -8.46
CA ASN A 424 -1.85 -10.03 -8.48
C ASN A 424 -1.99 -8.50 -8.34
N GLY A 425 -0.98 -7.80 -7.80
CA GLY A 425 -0.90 -6.34 -7.89
C GLY A 425 -0.74 -5.86 -9.34
N ALA A 426 0.15 -6.50 -10.10
CA ALA A 426 0.29 -6.25 -11.54
C ALA A 426 -1.01 -6.56 -12.30
N TRP A 427 -1.67 -7.68 -11.97
CA TRP A 427 -2.98 -8.02 -12.55
C TRP A 427 -4.03 -6.95 -12.24
N GLY A 428 -4.09 -6.42 -11.03
CA GLY A 428 -5.02 -5.34 -10.65
C GLY A 428 -4.87 -4.09 -11.51
N MET A 429 -3.62 -3.69 -11.78
CA MET A 429 -3.32 -2.56 -12.67
C MET A 429 -3.81 -2.82 -14.10
N VAL A 430 -3.49 -4.00 -14.64
CA VAL A 430 -3.96 -4.41 -15.98
C VAL A 430 -5.49 -4.48 -16.03
N ALA A 431 -6.11 -5.02 -14.97
CA ALA A 431 -7.56 -5.16 -14.89
C ALA A 431 -8.28 -3.80 -14.92
N LEU A 432 -7.75 -2.76 -14.27
CA LEU A 432 -8.28 -1.41 -14.40
C LEU A 432 -8.24 -0.95 -15.86
N GLY A 433 -7.10 -1.09 -16.51
CA GLY A 433 -6.92 -0.69 -17.92
C GLY A 433 -7.80 -1.48 -18.91
N LEU A 434 -8.30 -2.66 -18.51
CA LEU A 434 -9.22 -3.47 -19.33
C LEU A 434 -10.69 -3.17 -19.03
N PHE A 435 -11.08 -3.15 -17.75
CA PHE A 435 -12.46 -3.29 -17.29
C PHE A 435 -13.10 -2.01 -16.75
N ALA A 436 -12.39 -0.89 -16.63
CA ALA A 436 -13.01 0.39 -16.24
C ALA A 436 -14.13 0.73 -17.23
N ASP A 437 -15.37 0.93 -16.73
CA ASP A 437 -16.57 0.92 -17.56
C ASP A 437 -17.16 2.32 -17.84
N GLY A 438 -16.60 3.37 -17.20
CA GLY A 438 -17.05 4.74 -17.36
C GLY A 438 -18.26 5.11 -16.52
N THR A 439 -18.80 4.20 -15.70
CA THR A 439 -19.95 4.49 -14.82
C THR A 439 -19.53 5.22 -13.55
N TYR A 440 -18.40 4.81 -13.00
CA TYR A 440 -17.84 5.34 -11.76
C TYR A 440 -16.53 6.08 -12.05
N GLY A 441 -15.97 6.74 -11.08
CA GLY A 441 -14.63 7.30 -11.18
C GLY A 441 -14.58 8.82 -11.32
N ASP A 442 -15.52 9.45 -11.98
CA ASP A 442 -15.54 10.92 -12.09
C ASP A 442 -15.49 11.57 -10.70
N LYS A 443 -14.51 12.45 -10.49
CA LYS A 443 -14.21 13.13 -9.22
C LYS A 443 -13.83 12.22 -8.04
N LEU A 444 -13.57 10.93 -8.25
CA LEU A 444 -12.92 10.11 -7.24
C LEU A 444 -11.42 10.43 -7.20
N ASN A 445 -10.94 10.83 -6.02
CA ASN A 445 -9.52 11.16 -5.81
C ASN A 445 -8.93 12.15 -6.85
N GLY A 446 -9.74 13.16 -7.24
CA GLY A 446 -9.30 14.18 -8.18
C GLY A 446 -9.31 13.78 -9.66
N VAL A 447 -9.82 12.60 -10.00
CA VAL A 447 -10.03 12.19 -11.40
C VAL A 447 -11.16 12.98 -12.01
N GLU A 448 -10.91 13.66 -13.11
CA GLU A 448 -11.94 14.41 -13.85
C GLU A 448 -12.44 13.60 -15.06
N GLY A 449 -13.76 13.49 -15.17
CA GLY A 449 -14.41 12.78 -16.26
C GLY A 449 -14.50 11.26 -16.06
N THR A 450 -14.98 10.59 -17.10
CA THR A 450 -15.25 9.15 -17.06
C THR A 450 -13.99 8.32 -17.34
N VAL A 451 -13.69 7.35 -16.49
CA VAL A 451 -12.57 6.42 -16.70
C VAL A 451 -13.05 5.20 -17.47
N LYS A 452 -12.48 4.96 -18.63
CA LYS A 452 -12.77 3.79 -19.48
C LYS A 452 -11.52 3.00 -19.76
N GLY A 453 -11.63 1.69 -19.76
CA GLY A 453 -10.59 0.77 -20.18
C GLY A 453 -10.75 0.30 -21.63
N LEU A 454 -9.85 -0.58 -22.06
CA LEU A 454 -9.82 -1.11 -23.42
C LEU A 454 -11.17 -1.69 -23.88
N PHE A 455 -11.85 -2.47 -23.03
CA PHE A 455 -13.13 -3.10 -23.37
C PHE A 455 -14.29 -2.09 -23.49
N TYR A 456 -14.09 -0.87 -23.03
CA TYR A 456 -15.06 0.23 -23.06
C TYR A 456 -14.60 1.39 -23.97
N GLY A 457 -13.57 1.15 -24.79
CA GLY A 457 -13.18 2.01 -25.90
C GLY A 457 -12.00 2.95 -25.65
N ASP A 458 -11.31 2.82 -24.51
CA ASP A 458 -10.08 3.59 -24.26
C ASP A 458 -8.85 2.68 -24.06
N PRO A 459 -8.10 2.36 -25.12
CA PRO A 459 -6.86 1.62 -25.02
C PRO A 459 -5.73 2.43 -24.36
N SER A 460 -5.82 3.75 -24.33
CA SER A 460 -4.76 4.60 -23.80
C SER A 460 -4.63 4.46 -22.27
N GLN A 461 -5.75 4.21 -21.58
CA GLN A 461 -5.73 3.93 -20.14
C GLN A 461 -4.98 2.63 -19.83
N LEU A 462 -5.15 1.58 -20.66
CA LEU A 462 -4.37 0.34 -20.48
C LEU A 462 -2.87 0.58 -20.67
N VAL A 463 -2.47 1.42 -21.63
CA VAL A 463 -1.06 1.76 -21.85
C VAL A 463 -0.47 2.46 -20.62
N ALA A 464 -1.18 3.42 -20.01
CA ALA A 464 -0.75 4.07 -18.78
C ALA A 464 -0.52 3.04 -17.65
N GLN A 465 -1.46 2.11 -17.46
CA GLN A 465 -1.36 1.07 -16.44
C GLN A 465 -0.18 0.11 -16.68
N LEU A 466 0.08 -0.28 -17.93
CA LEU A 466 1.23 -1.12 -18.29
C LEU A 466 2.58 -0.41 -18.05
N ILE A 467 2.64 0.90 -18.31
CA ILE A 467 3.81 1.71 -17.94
C ILE A 467 4.05 1.66 -16.44
N ALA A 468 3.00 1.85 -15.62
CA ALA A 468 3.12 1.76 -14.17
C ALA A 468 3.65 0.40 -13.70
N VAL A 469 3.12 -0.70 -14.27
CA VAL A 469 3.58 -2.07 -13.96
C VAL A 469 5.07 -2.22 -14.29
N ALA A 470 5.50 -1.80 -15.48
CA ALA A 470 6.90 -1.89 -15.89
C ALA A 470 7.82 -1.04 -15.01
N VAL A 471 7.41 0.20 -14.71
CA VAL A 471 8.17 1.12 -13.85
C VAL A 471 8.29 0.58 -12.43
N ASN A 472 7.22 0.06 -11.85
CA ASN A 472 7.25 -0.54 -10.51
C ASN A 472 8.23 -1.71 -10.46
N ILE A 473 8.13 -2.66 -11.39
CA ILE A 473 9.04 -3.82 -11.44
C ILE A 473 10.49 -3.35 -11.51
N VAL A 474 10.81 -2.46 -12.46
CA VAL A 474 12.19 -2.03 -12.67
C VAL A 474 12.70 -1.23 -11.48
N PHE A 475 11.96 -0.21 -11.05
CA PHE A 475 12.38 0.67 -9.96
C PHE A 475 12.53 -0.09 -8.65
N VAL A 476 11.46 -0.76 -8.22
CA VAL A 476 11.47 -1.43 -6.90
C VAL A 476 12.46 -2.59 -6.88
N PHE A 477 12.48 -3.42 -7.95
CA PHE A 477 13.42 -4.55 -7.99
C PHE A 477 14.87 -4.07 -7.97
N VAL A 478 15.26 -3.13 -8.82
CA VAL A 478 16.64 -2.64 -8.89
C VAL A 478 17.06 -2.01 -7.56
N VAL A 479 16.25 -1.10 -7.03
CA VAL A 479 16.56 -0.40 -5.79
C VAL A 479 16.65 -1.36 -4.61
N MET A 480 15.67 -2.27 -4.46
CA MET A 480 15.66 -3.23 -3.36
C MET A 480 16.73 -4.31 -3.50
N TYR A 481 17.01 -4.75 -4.72
CA TYR A 481 18.11 -5.71 -4.95
C TYR A 481 19.47 -5.11 -4.57
N VAL A 482 19.74 -3.88 -4.98
CA VAL A 482 20.96 -3.14 -4.60
C VAL A 482 21.01 -2.93 -3.09
N PHE A 483 19.88 -2.47 -2.51
CA PHE A 483 19.77 -2.27 -1.06
C PHE A 483 20.10 -3.57 -0.30
N PHE A 484 19.47 -4.68 -0.62
CA PHE A 484 19.72 -5.95 0.08
C PHE A 484 21.17 -6.45 -0.12
N LYS A 485 21.78 -6.24 -1.29
CA LYS A 485 23.20 -6.53 -1.50
C LYS A 485 24.12 -5.68 -0.61
N VAL A 486 23.79 -4.42 -0.44
CA VAL A 486 24.58 -3.48 0.38
C VAL A 486 24.34 -3.75 1.87
N SER A 487 23.08 -3.85 2.29
CA SER A 487 22.72 -4.08 3.69
C SER A 487 23.27 -5.40 4.22
N ASN A 488 23.32 -6.44 3.37
CA ASN A 488 23.91 -7.73 3.72
C ASN A 488 25.42 -7.64 4.04
N LYS A 489 26.13 -6.64 3.49
CA LYS A 489 27.54 -6.38 3.85
C LYS A 489 27.69 -5.65 5.18
N ILE A 490 26.67 -4.87 5.56
CA ILE A 490 26.66 -4.06 6.79
C ILE A 490 26.15 -4.91 7.98
N ALA A 491 25.06 -5.63 7.74
CA ALA A 491 24.45 -6.56 8.69
C ALA A 491 24.02 -7.81 7.90
N PRO A 492 24.59 -8.99 8.17
CA PRO A 492 24.21 -10.19 7.47
C PRO A 492 22.70 -10.39 7.47
N MET A 493 22.13 -10.66 6.30
CA MET A 493 20.69 -10.86 6.15
C MET A 493 20.25 -12.22 6.70
N ARG A 494 21.07 -13.25 6.50
CA ARG A 494 20.70 -14.61 6.89
C ARG A 494 21.35 -15.00 8.21
N VAL A 495 20.56 -15.63 9.06
CA VAL A 495 21.06 -16.23 10.32
C VAL A 495 22.01 -17.42 10.02
N PRO A 496 22.90 -17.77 10.95
CA PRO A 496 23.70 -19.01 10.85
C PRO A 496 22.82 -20.25 10.70
N ALA A 497 23.36 -21.30 10.05
CA ALA A 497 22.60 -22.51 9.77
C ALA A 497 22.10 -23.22 11.05
N GLU A 498 22.86 -23.18 12.12
CA GLU A 498 22.50 -23.73 13.42
C GLU A 498 21.29 -23.01 14.02
N VAL A 499 21.27 -21.68 13.94
CA VAL A 499 20.15 -20.83 14.38
C VAL A 499 18.90 -21.09 13.53
N GLU A 500 19.06 -21.22 12.20
CA GLU A 500 17.93 -21.56 11.33
C GLU A 500 17.36 -22.95 11.63
N GLN A 501 18.20 -23.92 12.04
CA GLN A 501 17.77 -25.26 12.45
C GLN A 501 17.06 -25.25 13.80
N GLU A 502 17.59 -24.54 14.79
CA GLU A 502 17.03 -24.48 16.14
C GLU A 502 15.77 -23.60 16.20
N GLY A 503 15.72 -22.50 15.44
CA GLY A 503 14.67 -21.49 15.43
C GLY A 503 15.17 -20.11 15.84
N LEU A 504 14.55 -19.07 15.27
CA LEU A 504 14.97 -17.68 15.40
C LEU A 504 14.50 -17.02 16.70
N ASP A 505 13.50 -17.59 17.37
CA ASP A 505 12.82 -16.95 18.49
C ASP A 505 13.78 -16.51 19.60
N MET A 506 14.57 -17.45 20.15
CA MET A 506 15.53 -17.11 21.22
C MET A 506 16.76 -16.36 20.70
N ALA A 507 17.24 -16.71 19.51
CA ALA A 507 18.49 -16.17 18.98
C ALA A 507 18.36 -14.72 18.51
N GLU A 508 17.22 -14.34 17.96
CA GLU A 508 17.01 -13.03 17.33
C GLU A 508 16.16 -12.07 18.17
N VAL A 509 15.16 -12.59 18.92
CA VAL A 509 14.20 -11.75 19.67
C VAL A 509 14.07 -12.08 21.16
N ALA A 510 14.82 -13.03 21.66
CA ALA A 510 14.90 -13.45 23.06
C ALA A 510 13.54 -13.87 23.68
N VAL A 511 12.58 -14.31 22.86
CA VAL A 511 11.24 -14.76 23.27
C VAL A 511 10.92 -16.06 22.55
N ILE A 512 10.42 -17.06 23.28
CA ILE A 512 9.93 -18.32 22.71
C ILE A 512 8.43 -18.18 22.48
N GLY A 513 7.96 -18.40 21.24
CA GLY A 513 6.55 -18.31 20.91
C GLY A 513 5.68 -19.34 21.66
N TYR A 514 6.23 -20.54 21.95
CA TYR A 514 5.52 -21.62 22.63
C TYR A 514 6.39 -22.24 23.73
N PRO A 515 6.59 -21.57 24.89
CA PRO A 515 7.53 -21.99 25.92
C PRO A 515 7.19 -23.36 26.53
N GLU A 516 5.90 -23.73 26.63
CA GLU A 516 5.47 -25.02 27.21
C GLU A 516 5.86 -26.23 26.34
N PHE A 517 6.10 -26.01 25.04
CA PHE A 517 6.53 -27.07 24.11
C PHE A 517 8.06 -27.05 23.86
N SER A 518 8.80 -26.15 24.49
CA SER A 518 10.25 -26.11 24.38
C SER A 518 10.86 -27.22 25.28
N ILE A 519 11.67 -28.09 24.68
CA ILE A 519 12.45 -29.06 25.46
C ILE A 519 13.53 -28.26 26.19
N ASN A 520 13.41 -28.16 27.51
CA ASN A 520 14.43 -27.56 28.36
C ASN A 520 15.72 -28.41 28.28
N LYS A 521 16.68 -27.96 27.48
CA LYS A 521 18.03 -28.55 27.41
C LYS A 521 18.86 -28.30 28.68
N THR A 522 18.34 -27.58 29.68
CA THR A 522 19.06 -27.18 30.91
C THR A 522 19.06 -28.24 32.00
N HIS A 523 18.51 -29.42 31.78
CA HIS A 523 18.54 -30.56 32.70
C HIS A 523 19.24 -31.78 32.10
N ARG A 524 20.37 -31.59 31.39
CA ARG A 524 21.30 -32.67 31.13
C ARG A 524 22.71 -32.33 31.61
#